data_66059b37e376285f7c16188d86333897
#
_entry.id   66059b37e376285f7c16188d86333897
#
_cell.length_a   1.000
_cell.length_b   1.000
_cell.length_c   1.000
_cell.angle_alpha   90.00
_cell.angle_beta   90.00
_cell.angle_gamma   90.00
#
_symmetry.space_group_name_H-M   'P 1'
#
loop_
_entity.id
_entity.type
_entity.pdbx_description
1 polymer ?
#
loop_
_entity_poly.entity_id
_entity_poly.type
_entity_poly.pdbx_seq_one_letter_code
_entity_poly.pdbx_strand_id
1 'polypeptide(L)'
;MGVIDVQCRTFMQPILENPFRAMDETVAKMREETVNIIVDVHGETTSEKIAMGRFLDGKVSAVIGTHTHVQTADEQILPGGTAFLCDAGMCGPVNSILGRAIEPIMNRFVSNMPASFPVAAGEVRLHGALVAIDEKSGRAARIMRIDEPGPAQPATEPEPKIDNEQSPMPEQT
;
A
#
# COMPACT_ATOMS: atom_id res chain seq x y z
N MET A 1 -0.21 13.48 -17.37
CA MET A 1 -0.64 13.11 -16.01
C MET A 1 0.59 13.12 -15.11
N GLY A 2 0.49 13.75 -13.95
CA GLY A 2 1.51 13.74 -12.91
C GLY A 2 1.23 12.63 -11.89
N VAL A 3 2.27 11.99 -11.36
CA VAL A 3 2.19 11.02 -10.27
C VAL A 3 3.23 11.42 -9.21
N ILE A 4 2.80 11.47 -7.96
CA ILE A 4 3.64 11.82 -6.83
C ILE A 4 3.49 10.71 -5.79
N ASP A 5 4.61 10.26 -5.22
CA ASP A 5 4.66 9.40 -4.04
C ASP A 5 5.19 10.22 -2.87
N VAL A 6 4.49 10.16 -1.72
CA VAL A 6 4.87 10.89 -0.50
C VAL A 6 4.74 9.98 0.71
N GLN A 7 5.82 9.90 1.51
CA GLN A 7 5.81 9.16 2.76
C GLN A 7 5.34 10.05 3.92
N CYS A 8 4.39 9.55 4.70
CA CYS A 8 3.98 10.11 6.00
C CYS A 8 5.07 9.96 7.08
N ARG A 9 4.85 10.53 8.26
CA ARG A 9 5.85 10.55 9.34
C ARG A 9 5.42 9.81 10.60
N THR A 10 4.12 9.80 10.89
CA THR A 10 3.59 9.24 12.14
C THR A 10 3.77 7.72 12.16
N PHE A 11 4.59 7.23 13.08
CA PHE A 11 5.00 5.82 13.21
C PHE A 11 5.78 5.25 12.00
N MET A 12 6.34 6.13 11.16
CA MET A 12 7.14 5.76 10.00
C MET A 12 8.64 5.99 10.24
N GLN A 13 9.47 5.17 9.60
CA GLN A 13 10.94 5.31 9.59
C GLN A 13 11.48 5.17 8.15
N PRO A 14 12.53 5.89 7.76
CA PRO A 14 13.15 7.01 8.51
C PRO A 14 12.21 8.22 8.64
N ILE A 15 12.47 9.10 9.61
CA ILE A 15 11.72 10.36 9.71
C ILE A 15 12.24 11.30 8.63
N LEU A 16 11.41 11.52 7.62
CA LEU A 16 11.68 12.43 6.50
C LEU A 16 11.21 13.86 6.81
N GLU A 17 11.36 14.75 5.84
CA GLU A 17 10.83 16.10 5.88
C GLU A 17 9.30 16.13 6.07
N ASN A 18 8.76 17.28 6.47
CA ASN A 18 7.31 17.43 6.65
C ASN A 18 6.58 17.22 5.31
N PRO A 19 5.77 16.15 5.18
CA PRO A 19 5.14 15.80 3.90
C PRO A 19 4.16 16.86 3.40
N PHE A 20 3.49 17.58 4.29
CA PHE A 20 2.55 18.64 3.89
C PHE A 20 3.26 19.82 3.24
N ARG A 21 4.44 20.21 3.76
CA ARG A 21 5.26 21.28 3.15
C ARG A 21 5.84 20.84 1.80
N ALA A 22 6.40 19.62 1.76
CA ALA A 22 6.95 19.07 0.52
C ALA A 22 5.87 18.96 -0.56
N MET A 23 4.66 18.54 -0.20
CA MET A 23 3.55 18.43 -1.14
C MET A 23 3.03 19.76 -1.64
N ASP A 24 3.00 20.81 -0.82
CA ASP A 24 2.57 22.14 -1.26
C ASP A 24 3.45 22.67 -2.40
N GLU A 25 4.78 22.56 -2.23
CA GLU A 25 5.75 22.97 -3.25
C GLU A 25 5.72 22.06 -4.50
N THR A 26 5.65 20.75 -4.31
CA THR A 26 5.68 19.77 -5.40
C THR A 26 4.44 19.86 -6.27
N VAL A 27 3.26 19.95 -5.64
CA VAL A 27 1.99 20.08 -6.38
C VAL A 27 1.92 21.42 -7.10
N ALA A 28 2.39 22.52 -6.50
CA ALA A 28 2.43 23.82 -7.16
C ALA A 28 3.24 23.75 -8.47
N LYS A 29 4.44 23.16 -8.43
CA LYS A 29 5.29 22.98 -9.62
C LYS A 29 4.64 22.05 -10.66
N MET A 30 4.09 20.93 -10.24
CA MET A 30 3.48 19.97 -11.16
C MET A 30 2.25 20.55 -11.86
N ARG A 31 1.50 21.42 -11.19
CA ARG A 31 0.35 22.12 -11.76
C ARG A 31 0.69 23.10 -12.89
N GLU A 32 1.93 23.51 -13.01
CA GLU A 32 2.40 24.30 -14.17
C GLU A 32 2.41 23.47 -15.45
N GLU A 33 2.53 22.13 -15.33
CA GLU A 33 2.61 21.20 -16.46
C GLU A 33 1.28 20.44 -16.70
N THR A 34 0.57 20.08 -15.63
CA THR A 34 -0.67 19.29 -15.74
C THR A 34 -1.60 19.52 -14.55
N VAL A 35 -2.91 19.50 -14.83
CA VAL A 35 -3.95 19.51 -13.78
C VAL A 35 -4.33 18.10 -13.33
N ASN A 36 -3.94 17.07 -14.08
CA ASN A 36 -4.27 15.67 -13.80
C ASN A 36 -3.15 15.05 -12.97
N ILE A 37 -3.29 15.07 -11.64
CA ILE A 37 -2.28 14.65 -10.67
C ILE A 37 -2.86 13.58 -9.76
N ILE A 38 -2.13 12.47 -9.61
CA ILE A 38 -2.43 11.40 -8.64
C ILE A 38 -1.33 11.40 -7.59
N VAL A 39 -1.73 11.30 -6.33
CA VAL A 39 -0.81 11.22 -5.19
C VAL A 39 -0.99 9.89 -4.48
N ASP A 40 0.09 9.10 -4.39
CA ASP A 40 0.21 7.98 -3.47
C ASP A 40 0.69 8.49 -2.12
N VAL A 41 -0.06 8.21 -1.06
CA VAL A 41 0.27 8.62 0.31
C VAL A 41 0.63 7.39 1.13
N HIS A 42 1.93 7.11 1.22
CA HIS A 42 2.46 5.97 1.94
C HIS A 42 2.56 6.25 3.44
N GLY A 43 1.65 5.72 4.24
CA GLY A 43 1.60 6.03 5.67
C GLY A 43 0.86 5.03 6.53
N GLU A 44 1.36 4.86 7.78
CA GLU A 44 0.77 3.96 8.77
C GLU A 44 -0.58 4.50 9.28
N THR A 45 -0.66 5.79 9.64
CA THR A 45 -1.84 6.31 10.31
C THR A 45 -2.92 6.80 9.34
N THR A 46 -4.15 6.37 9.57
CA THR A 46 -5.32 6.83 8.82
C THR A 46 -5.52 8.34 8.95
N SER A 47 -5.25 8.90 10.15
CA SER A 47 -5.41 10.34 10.41
C SER A 47 -4.51 11.20 9.54
N GLU A 48 -3.24 10.81 9.35
CA GLU A 48 -2.31 11.56 8.51
C GLU A 48 -2.66 11.44 7.03
N LYS A 49 -3.08 10.24 6.57
CA LYS A 49 -3.56 10.02 5.20
C LYS A 49 -4.83 10.84 4.90
N ILE A 50 -5.80 10.83 5.81
CA ILE A 50 -7.03 11.66 5.68
C ILE A 50 -6.69 13.14 5.68
N ALA A 51 -5.80 13.59 6.57
CA ALA A 51 -5.35 14.99 6.62
C ALA A 51 -4.67 15.41 5.30
N MET A 52 -3.84 14.53 4.70
CA MET A 52 -3.23 14.80 3.39
C MET A 52 -4.28 14.90 2.28
N GLY A 53 -5.28 14.01 2.27
CA GLY A 53 -6.40 14.11 1.34
C GLY A 53 -7.13 15.45 1.44
N ARG A 54 -7.43 15.89 2.66
CA ARG A 54 -8.07 17.20 2.89
C ARG A 54 -7.19 18.39 2.52
N PHE A 55 -5.89 18.30 2.79
CA PHE A 55 -4.91 19.33 2.44
C PHE A 55 -4.76 19.52 0.92
N LEU A 56 -4.88 18.42 0.17
CA LEU A 56 -4.75 18.40 -1.28
C LEU A 56 -6.08 18.52 -2.02
N ASP A 57 -7.21 18.61 -1.29
CA ASP A 57 -8.54 18.68 -1.90
C ASP A 57 -8.69 19.89 -2.82
N GLY A 58 -9.08 19.60 -4.08
CA GLY A 58 -9.18 20.59 -5.17
C GLY A 58 -7.83 20.99 -5.81
N LYS A 59 -6.70 20.50 -5.29
CA LYS A 59 -5.36 20.74 -5.86
C LYS A 59 -4.89 19.59 -6.76
N VAL A 60 -5.38 18.37 -6.55
CA VAL A 60 -5.01 17.15 -7.28
C VAL A 60 -6.25 16.35 -7.66
N SER A 61 -6.10 15.43 -8.60
CA SER A 61 -7.21 14.59 -9.07
C SER A 61 -7.57 13.47 -8.08
N ALA A 62 -6.56 12.85 -7.49
CA ALA A 62 -6.75 11.76 -6.55
C ALA A 62 -5.63 11.71 -5.49
N VAL A 63 -6.02 11.29 -4.28
CA VAL A 63 -5.12 10.93 -3.18
C VAL A 63 -5.48 9.52 -2.74
N ILE A 64 -4.56 8.58 -2.95
CA ILE A 64 -4.74 7.17 -2.65
C ILE A 64 -3.70 6.78 -1.60
N GLY A 65 -4.18 6.30 -0.46
CA GLY A 65 -3.31 5.82 0.62
C GLY A 65 -2.79 4.41 0.35
N THR A 66 -1.62 4.12 0.91
CA THR A 66 -0.96 2.81 0.87
C THR A 66 -0.30 2.48 2.22
N HIS A 67 0.40 1.39 2.36
CA HIS A 67 1.18 0.91 3.49
C HIS A 67 0.53 -0.20 4.32
N THR A 68 -0.73 -0.07 4.74
CA THR A 68 -1.31 -1.02 5.72
C THR A 68 -1.63 -2.38 5.11
N HIS A 69 -1.65 -2.49 3.79
CA HIS A 69 -2.01 -3.69 3.02
C HIS A 69 -3.48 -4.13 3.19
N VAL A 70 -4.30 -3.36 3.87
CA VAL A 70 -5.72 -3.62 4.08
C VAL A 70 -6.54 -2.57 3.37
N GLN A 71 -7.30 -2.97 2.35
CA GLN A 71 -8.14 -2.05 1.60
C GLN A 71 -9.23 -1.47 2.50
N THR A 72 -9.31 -0.13 2.55
CA THR A 72 -10.37 0.58 3.29
C THR A 72 -11.62 0.77 2.43
N ALA A 73 -12.75 1.07 3.07
CA ALA A 73 -14.07 1.20 2.44
C ALA A 73 -14.59 2.65 2.50
N ASP A 74 -13.68 3.62 2.38
CA ASP A 74 -13.94 5.05 2.57
C ASP A 74 -13.76 5.86 1.28
N GLU A 75 -13.81 5.18 0.11
CA GLU A 75 -13.69 5.85 -1.17
C GLU A 75 -14.75 6.95 -1.35
N GLN A 76 -14.32 8.14 -1.68
CA GLN A 76 -15.17 9.31 -1.81
C GLN A 76 -14.59 10.37 -2.73
N ILE A 77 -15.45 11.25 -3.24
CA ILE A 77 -15.01 12.51 -3.83
C ILE A 77 -15.11 13.57 -2.76
N LEU A 78 -13.99 14.23 -2.47
CA LEU A 78 -13.94 15.33 -1.50
C LEU A 78 -14.61 16.59 -2.07
N PRO A 79 -15.02 17.57 -1.23
CA PRO A 79 -15.77 18.75 -1.67
C PRO A 79 -15.06 19.58 -2.75
N GLY A 80 -13.71 19.64 -2.76
CA GLY A 80 -12.90 20.28 -3.77
C GLY A 80 -12.81 19.50 -5.10
N GLY A 81 -13.29 18.26 -5.15
CA GLY A 81 -13.31 17.42 -6.33
C GLY A 81 -12.13 16.45 -6.45
N THR A 82 -11.38 16.24 -5.40
CA THR A 82 -10.33 15.23 -5.33
C THR A 82 -10.92 13.87 -4.92
N ALA A 83 -10.59 12.80 -5.64
CA ALA A 83 -10.90 11.44 -5.22
C ALA A 83 -10.01 11.05 -4.03
N PHE A 84 -10.56 10.36 -3.05
CA PHE A 84 -9.83 9.90 -1.87
C PHE A 84 -10.16 8.45 -1.51
N LEU A 85 -9.12 7.69 -1.17
CA LEU A 85 -9.19 6.36 -0.55
C LEU A 85 -8.05 6.25 0.46
N CYS A 86 -8.37 5.87 1.72
CA CYS A 86 -7.37 5.85 2.80
C CYS A 86 -6.30 4.76 2.63
N ASP A 87 -6.65 3.60 2.09
CA ASP A 87 -5.68 2.56 1.72
C ASP A 87 -6.19 1.70 0.56
N ALA A 88 -5.37 1.55 -0.45
CA ALA A 88 -5.68 0.75 -1.64
C ALA A 88 -5.67 -0.75 -1.37
N GLY A 89 -5.06 -1.20 -0.28
CA GLY A 89 -4.81 -2.60 0.01
C GLY A 89 -3.54 -3.13 -0.66
N MET A 90 -3.48 -4.44 -0.85
CA MET A 90 -2.34 -5.12 -1.48
C MET A 90 -2.79 -6.00 -2.64
N CYS A 91 -1.86 -6.28 -3.56
CA CYS A 91 -2.00 -7.35 -4.55
C CYS A 91 -1.28 -8.58 -4.01
N GLY A 92 -2.03 -9.66 -3.74
CA GLY A 92 -1.42 -10.86 -3.14
C GLY A 92 -2.40 -11.88 -2.63
N PRO A 93 -1.89 -12.93 -1.94
CA PRO A 93 -2.70 -14.03 -1.44
C PRO A 93 -3.66 -13.58 -0.32
N VAL A 94 -4.93 -13.98 -0.45
CA VAL A 94 -6.00 -13.58 0.50
C VAL A 94 -5.92 -14.33 1.81
N ASN A 95 -5.71 -15.66 1.73
CA ASN A 95 -5.58 -16.49 2.94
C ASN A 95 -4.17 -16.38 3.52
N SER A 96 -3.91 -15.23 4.11
CA SER A 96 -2.57 -14.84 4.58
C SER A 96 -2.65 -13.83 5.73
N ILE A 97 -1.51 -13.52 6.33
CA ILE A 97 -1.35 -12.32 7.16
C ILE A 97 -0.51 -11.32 6.36
N LEU A 98 -1.17 -10.34 5.76
CA LEU A 98 -0.54 -9.32 4.90
C LEU A 98 0.36 -9.95 3.81
N GLY A 99 -0.12 -11.00 3.15
CA GLY A 99 0.59 -11.69 2.09
C GLY A 99 1.56 -12.79 2.54
N ARG A 100 1.75 -12.99 3.84
CA ARG A 100 2.65 -14.00 4.42
C ARG A 100 1.91 -15.19 4.97
N ALA A 101 2.57 -16.36 4.97
CA ALA A 101 2.02 -17.59 5.53
C ALA A 101 1.60 -17.40 6.99
N ILE A 102 0.42 -17.91 7.35
CA ILE A 102 -0.23 -17.64 8.64
C ILE A 102 0.57 -18.23 9.81
N GLU A 103 0.96 -19.50 9.70
CA GLU A 103 1.56 -20.25 10.82
C GLU A 103 2.87 -19.63 11.34
N PRO A 104 3.87 -19.27 10.51
CA PRO A 104 5.10 -18.63 10.99
C PRO A 104 4.87 -17.29 11.69
N ILE A 105 3.91 -16.50 11.19
CA ILE A 105 3.59 -15.20 11.80
C ILE A 105 2.88 -15.42 13.15
N MET A 106 1.91 -16.31 13.22
CA MET A 106 1.25 -16.66 14.48
C MET A 106 2.24 -17.15 15.53
N ASN A 107 3.15 -18.05 15.13
CA ASN A 107 4.22 -18.53 16.01
C ASN A 107 5.12 -17.39 16.51
N ARG A 108 5.48 -16.45 15.65
CA ARG A 108 6.25 -15.26 16.03
C ARG A 108 5.51 -14.39 17.04
N PHE A 109 4.23 -14.11 16.83
CA PHE A 109 3.44 -13.29 17.76
C PHE A 109 3.22 -13.95 19.11
N VAL A 110 3.00 -15.28 19.14
CA VAL A 110 2.74 -16.02 20.38
C VAL A 110 4.04 -16.27 21.18
N SER A 111 5.13 -16.66 20.50
CA SER A 111 6.37 -17.05 21.16
C SER A 111 7.41 -15.94 21.30
N ASN A 112 7.30 -14.87 20.53
CA ASN A 112 8.33 -13.84 20.34
C ASN A 112 9.68 -14.37 19.78
N MET A 113 9.72 -15.61 19.29
CA MET A 113 10.93 -16.19 18.69
C MET A 113 11.06 -15.73 17.22
N PRO A 114 12.31 -15.51 16.75
CA PRO A 114 12.54 -15.21 15.33
C PRO A 114 11.95 -16.30 14.42
N ALA A 115 11.33 -15.87 13.32
CA ALA A 115 10.78 -16.76 12.31
C ALA A 115 10.96 -16.14 10.90
N SER A 116 11.10 -17.00 9.90
CA SER A 116 11.03 -16.59 8.49
C SER A 116 9.55 -16.45 8.09
N PHE A 117 9.24 -15.45 7.26
CA PHE A 117 7.89 -15.18 6.79
C PHE A 117 7.79 -15.41 5.28
N PRO A 118 7.61 -16.65 4.81
CA PRO A 118 7.42 -16.93 3.39
C PRO A 118 6.12 -16.30 2.89
N VAL A 119 6.06 -16.04 1.58
CA VAL A 119 4.83 -15.61 0.92
C VAL A 119 3.80 -16.74 1.03
N ALA A 120 2.55 -16.39 1.35
CA ALA A 120 1.48 -17.38 1.38
C ALA A 120 1.13 -17.87 -0.04
N ALA A 121 0.69 -19.11 -0.13
CA ALA A 121 0.16 -19.71 -1.36
C ALA A 121 -1.37 -19.58 -1.43
N GLY A 122 -1.95 -19.82 -2.61
CA GLY A 122 -3.39 -19.90 -2.81
C GLY A 122 -3.96 -18.78 -3.65
N GLU A 123 -5.24 -18.49 -3.48
CA GLU A 123 -5.95 -17.45 -4.21
C GLU A 123 -5.33 -16.08 -3.98
N VAL A 124 -5.06 -15.38 -5.08
CA VAL A 124 -4.56 -13.99 -5.04
C VAL A 124 -5.64 -13.03 -5.50
N ARG A 125 -5.62 -11.81 -4.96
CA ARG A 125 -6.50 -10.72 -5.39
C ARG A 125 -5.72 -9.48 -5.75
N LEU A 126 -6.29 -8.70 -6.68
CA LEU A 126 -5.83 -7.37 -7.04
C LEU A 126 -6.70 -6.36 -6.28
N HIS A 127 -6.12 -5.62 -5.35
CA HIS A 127 -6.76 -4.46 -4.74
C HIS A 127 -6.22 -3.17 -5.35
N GLY A 128 -7.08 -2.15 -5.42
CA GLY A 128 -6.73 -0.85 -5.97
C GLY A 128 -7.91 0.10 -6.02
N ALA A 129 -7.77 1.18 -6.78
CA ALA A 129 -8.82 2.13 -7.03
C ALA A 129 -8.89 2.49 -8.52
N LEU A 130 -10.10 2.59 -9.06
CA LEU A 130 -10.36 3.16 -10.38
C LEU A 130 -10.94 4.56 -10.19
N VAL A 131 -10.28 5.56 -10.77
CA VAL A 131 -10.70 6.97 -10.70
C VAL A 131 -10.99 7.47 -12.10
N ALA A 132 -12.21 8.00 -12.31
CA ALA A 132 -12.55 8.72 -13.52
C ALA A 132 -12.26 10.21 -13.30
N ILE A 133 -11.40 10.80 -14.15
CA ILE A 133 -10.94 12.18 -14.06
C ILE A 133 -11.42 12.96 -15.29
N ASP A 134 -11.94 14.16 -15.09
CA ASP A 134 -12.14 15.12 -16.17
C ASP A 134 -10.79 15.73 -16.57
N GLU A 135 -10.34 15.42 -17.78
CA GLU A 135 -8.99 15.79 -18.25
C GLU A 135 -8.73 17.30 -18.28
N LYS A 136 -9.78 18.11 -18.45
CA LYS A 136 -9.64 19.58 -18.58
C LYS A 136 -9.53 20.27 -17.24
N SER A 137 -10.29 19.80 -16.25
CA SER A 137 -10.32 20.42 -14.92
C SER A 137 -9.43 19.70 -13.91
N GLY A 138 -9.05 18.46 -14.18
CA GLY A 138 -8.34 17.60 -13.22
C GLY A 138 -9.22 17.08 -12.08
N ARG A 139 -10.53 17.35 -12.08
CA ARG A 139 -11.45 16.92 -11.02
C ARG A 139 -11.84 15.46 -11.21
N ALA A 140 -11.93 14.72 -10.13
CA ALA A 140 -12.49 13.39 -10.17
C ALA A 140 -14.00 13.42 -10.27
N ALA A 141 -14.54 12.63 -11.20
CA ALA A 141 -15.98 12.44 -11.38
C ALA A 141 -16.49 11.20 -10.65
N ARG A 142 -15.63 10.19 -10.46
CA ARG A 142 -15.98 8.93 -9.78
C ARG A 142 -14.73 8.27 -9.21
N ILE A 143 -14.89 7.61 -8.08
CA ILE A 143 -13.93 6.64 -7.56
C ILE A 143 -14.66 5.35 -7.21
N MET A 144 -14.01 4.21 -7.40
CA MET A 144 -14.48 2.90 -6.96
C MET A 144 -13.28 2.02 -6.59
N ARG A 145 -13.46 1.20 -5.58
CA ARG A 145 -12.46 0.18 -5.23
C ARG A 145 -12.43 -0.91 -6.30
N ILE A 146 -11.24 -1.46 -6.51
CA ILE A 146 -11.02 -2.67 -7.28
C ILE A 146 -10.70 -3.78 -6.27
N ASP A 147 -11.40 -4.89 -6.38
CA ASP A 147 -11.16 -6.12 -5.63
C ASP A 147 -11.45 -7.30 -6.57
N GLU A 148 -10.46 -7.65 -7.39
CA GLU A 148 -10.61 -8.63 -8.47
C GLU A 148 -9.75 -9.87 -8.19
N PRO A 149 -10.25 -11.07 -8.49
CA PRO A 149 -9.44 -12.27 -8.40
C PRO A 149 -8.27 -12.20 -9.40
N GLY A 150 -7.10 -12.58 -8.94
CA GLY A 150 -5.94 -12.75 -9.80
C GLY A 150 -6.05 -14.00 -10.68
N PRO A 151 -5.12 -14.18 -11.64
CA PRO A 151 -5.08 -15.39 -12.44
C PRO A 151 -4.89 -16.60 -11.54
N ALA A 152 -5.56 -17.73 -11.87
CA ALA A 152 -5.38 -18.98 -11.16
C ALA A 152 -3.88 -19.35 -11.17
N GLN A 153 -3.28 -19.46 -9.98
CA GLN A 153 -1.91 -19.93 -9.89
C GLN A 153 -1.90 -21.45 -10.18
N PRO A 154 -0.97 -21.95 -11.01
CA PRO A 154 -0.73 -23.37 -11.09
C PRO A 154 -0.37 -23.86 -9.69
N ALA A 155 -0.86 -25.05 -9.32
CA ALA A 155 -0.51 -25.67 -8.04
C ALA A 155 1.03 -25.69 -7.93
N THR A 156 1.56 -24.93 -6.97
CA THR A 156 3.00 -25.00 -6.68
C THR A 156 3.28 -26.35 -6.06
N GLU A 157 4.13 -27.13 -6.71
CA GLU A 157 4.71 -28.31 -6.07
C GLU A 157 5.38 -27.85 -4.75
N PRO A 158 5.21 -28.58 -3.65
CA PRO A 158 5.87 -28.24 -2.40
C PRO A 158 7.39 -28.16 -2.64
N GLU A 159 7.99 -27.04 -2.28
CA GLU A 159 9.44 -26.90 -2.32
C GLU A 159 10.10 -28.09 -1.59
N PRO A 160 11.16 -28.70 -2.16
CA PRO A 160 11.84 -29.80 -1.49
C PRO A 160 12.33 -29.30 -0.13
N LYS A 161 11.99 -30.04 0.92
CA LYS A 161 12.51 -29.79 2.27
C LYS A 161 14.02 -29.82 2.19
N ILE A 162 14.67 -28.69 2.43
CA ILE A 162 16.11 -28.65 2.66
C ILE A 162 16.32 -29.28 4.04
N ASP A 163 16.67 -30.54 4.06
CA ASP A 163 17.10 -31.22 5.28
C ASP A 163 18.44 -30.59 5.69
N ASN A 164 18.38 -29.65 6.63
CA ASN A 164 19.55 -29.17 7.34
C ASN A 164 20.00 -30.26 8.30
N GLU A 165 20.56 -31.34 7.78
CA GLU A 165 21.41 -32.21 8.57
C GLU A 165 22.62 -31.38 9.02
N GLN A 166 22.59 -30.96 10.28
CA GLN A 166 23.74 -30.38 10.97
C GLN A 166 24.85 -31.43 11.01
N SER A 167 25.85 -31.26 10.18
CA SER A 167 27.10 -31.99 10.33
C SER A 167 27.62 -31.76 11.74
N PRO A 168 27.95 -32.80 12.52
CA PRO A 168 28.52 -32.63 13.85
C PRO A 168 29.86 -31.92 13.76
N MET A 169 30.05 -30.89 14.61
CA MET A 169 31.32 -30.20 14.74
C MET A 169 32.41 -31.21 15.17
N PRO A 170 33.61 -31.19 14.60
CA PRO A 170 34.70 -32.02 15.05
C PRO A 170 35.11 -31.62 16.48
N GLU A 171 35.17 -32.58 17.37
CA GLU A 171 35.73 -32.41 18.72
C GLU A 171 37.18 -31.93 18.62
N GLN A 172 37.44 -30.79 19.24
CA GLN A 172 38.79 -30.28 19.41
C GLN A 172 39.47 -31.07 20.56
N THR A 173 40.44 -31.89 20.22
CA THR A 173 41.42 -32.46 21.15
C THR A 173 42.51 -31.47 21.51
#